data_2d07fad58c1dbbf37a0e45bba0963373
#
_entry.id   2d07fad58c1dbbf37a0e45bba0963373
#
_cell.length_a   1.000
_cell.length_b   1.000
_cell.length_c   1.000
_cell.angle_alpha   90.00
_cell.angle_beta   90.00
_cell.angle_gamma   90.00
#
_symmetry.space_group_name_H-M   'P 1'
#
loop_
_entity.id
_entity.type
_entity.pdbx_description
1 polymer ?
#
loop_
_entity_poly.entity_id
_entity_poly.type
_entity_poly.pdbx_seq_one_letter_code
_entity_poly.pdbx_strand_id
1 'polypeptide(L)'
;MDEKIQEIISKNAYMQRMIKRIPEEMVSYYLEKIKDNIVELPGGIIHSKMGQNGEYMNFALPMEGIELLEYYIGCSNSIPGQDKAHAVANMAIIHYCTKGRAEIIVGSGRYAYMQPGIMCIEWKQEAQKDFNFYDKAYGGMEIIISLDYISREDGDMLKRLGIDMEEFREAYDKDNDYYIGTCSEKLRYAFEDLGGMIREGTARKENYLVSTINLLNKIQTEEIKVSDRQYYLTKGQRKIVREIHDMCEEHIGEDITMGELEKKYGISGVSLNKYFEIAYGSTIKRYMQEARMQEAAGLLAETNRSVADIALSVGYESQSKFGNVFKRKYSHTPLEYRRLNLSKTEE
;
A
#
# COMPACT_ATOMS: atom_id res chain seq x y z
N MET A 1 16.47 17.05 -17.35
CA MET A 1 15.94 17.21 -15.97
C MET A 1 15.74 18.70 -15.72
N ASP A 2 14.57 19.09 -15.25
CA ASP A 2 14.15 20.49 -15.02
C ASP A 2 15.12 21.18 -14.02
N GLU A 3 15.48 22.46 -14.25
CA GLU A 3 16.40 23.21 -13.39
C GLU A 3 15.92 23.30 -11.94
N LYS A 4 14.61 23.44 -11.74
CA LYS A 4 13.98 23.47 -10.42
C LYS A 4 14.15 22.14 -9.66
N ILE A 5 14.04 21.02 -10.37
CA ILE A 5 14.27 19.68 -9.82
C ILE A 5 15.73 19.51 -9.44
N GLN A 6 16.66 19.93 -10.30
CA GLN A 6 18.10 19.88 -9.99
C GLN A 6 18.44 20.71 -8.76
N GLU A 7 17.83 21.88 -8.61
CA GLU A 7 18.01 22.74 -7.44
C GLU A 7 17.52 22.06 -6.15
N ILE A 8 16.32 21.44 -6.18
CA ILE A 8 15.76 20.72 -5.03
C ILE A 8 16.63 19.52 -4.66
N ILE A 9 17.06 18.73 -5.67
CA ILE A 9 17.95 17.60 -5.46
C ILE A 9 19.29 18.04 -4.86
N SER A 10 19.89 19.12 -5.40
CA SER A 10 21.20 19.58 -4.95
C SER A 10 21.19 20.09 -3.50
N LYS A 11 20.06 20.59 -3.03
CA LYS A 11 19.88 21.11 -1.66
C LYS A 11 19.47 20.05 -0.65
N ASN A 12 19.01 18.87 -1.11
CA ASN A 12 18.46 17.86 -0.23
C ASN A 12 19.21 16.53 -0.28
N ALA A 13 19.90 16.19 0.82
CA ALA A 13 20.72 14.99 0.91
C ALA A 13 19.93 13.70 0.69
N TYR A 14 18.64 13.67 1.12
CA TYR A 14 17.76 12.55 0.89
C TYR A 14 17.46 12.35 -0.60
N MET A 15 17.06 13.41 -1.31
CA MET A 15 16.78 13.34 -2.75
C MET A 15 18.02 12.90 -3.54
N GLN A 16 19.22 13.38 -3.17
CA GLN A 16 20.48 12.94 -3.77
C GLN A 16 20.72 11.43 -3.60
N ARG A 17 20.31 10.85 -2.47
CA ARG A 17 20.45 9.41 -2.21
C ARG A 17 19.38 8.60 -2.90
N MET A 18 18.13 9.06 -2.83
CA MET A 18 17.01 8.42 -3.51
C MET A 18 17.30 8.23 -5.00
N ILE A 19 17.80 9.27 -5.66
CA ILE A 19 18.16 9.22 -7.09
C ILE A 19 19.23 8.17 -7.39
N LYS A 20 20.18 7.97 -6.49
CA LYS A 20 21.23 6.95 -6.67
C LYS A 20 20.74 5.52 -6.47
N ARG A 21 19.57 5.33 -5.85
CA ARG A 21 19.04 4.02 -5.47
C ARG A 21 17.93 3.50 -6.37
N ILE A 22 17.26 4.38 -7.08
CA ILE A 22 16.19 4.02 -7.99
C ILE A 22 16.63 4.17 -9.44
N PRO A 23 16.12 3.35 -10.38
CA PRO A 23 16.41 3.47 -11.79
C PRO A 23 16.09 4.88 -12.31
N GLU A 24 16.89 5.37 -13.24
CA GLU A 24 16.72 6.71 -13.82
C GLU A 24 15.31 6.95 -14.39
N GLU A 25 14.70 5.92 -14.94
CA GLU A 25 13.33 5.95 -15.45
C GLU A 25 12.30 6.16 -14.33
N MET A 26 12.52 5.54 -13.15
CA MET A 26 11.69 5.77 -11.95
C MET A 26 11.93 7.16 -11.36
N VAL A 27 13.18 7.59 -11.32
CA VAL A 27 13.52 8.97 -10.90
C VAL A 27 12.75 9.96 -11.74
N SER A 28 12.82 9.84 -13.06
CA SER A 28 12.12 10.72 -14.00
C SER A 28 10.60 10.69 -13.79
N TYR A 29 10.03 9.50 -13.62
CA TYR A 29 8.60 9.32 -13.36
C TYR A 29 8.13 9.99 -12.06
N TYR A 30 8.84 9.79 -10.96
CA TYR A 30 8.51 10.42 -9.69
C TYR A 30 8.74 11.93 -9.72
N LEU A 31 9.86 12.37 -10.26
CA LEU A 31 10.20 13.78 -10.33
C LEU A 31 9.23 14.57 -11.22
N GLU A 32 8.75 13.99 -12.32
CA GLU A 32 7.72 14.65 -13.12
C GLU A 32 6.39 14.83 -12.38
N LYS A 33 6.02 13.86 -11.54
CA LYS A 33 4.79 13.96 -10.74
C LYS A 33 4.89 14.96 -9.59
N ILE A 34 6.08 15.15 -9.02
CA ILE A 34 6.29 15.96 -7.82
C ILE A 34 6.86 17.36 -8.08
N LYS A 35 7.42 17.62 -9.27
CA LYS A 35 8.21 18.83 -9.60
C LYS A 35 7.55 20.17 -9.25
N ASP A 36 6.22 20.26 -9.32
CA ASP A 36 5.48 21.50 -9.08
C ASP A 36 4.91 21.61 -7.66
N ASN A 37 5.06 20.57 -6.84
CA ASN A 37 4.36 20.44 -5.56
C ASN A 37 5.27 20.03 -4.41
N ILE A 38 6.58 20.25 -4.53
CA ILE A 38 7.53 19.95 -3.44
C ILE A 38 7.59 21.14 -2.48
N VAL A 39 7.36 20.86 -1.20
CA VAL A 39 7.50 21.83 -0.11
C VAL A 39 8.38 21.22 0.98
N GLU A 40 9.39 21.94 1.41
CA GLU A 40 10.12 21.61 2.63
C GLU A 40 9.35 22.17 3.84
N LEU A 41 8.96 21.26 4.74
CA LEU A 41 8.24 21.59 5.97
C LEU A 41 9.24 21.88 7.11
N PRO A 42 8.80 22.60 8.18
CA PRO A 42 9.60 22.78 9.38
C PRO A 42 10.04 21.42 9.92
N GLY A 43 11.23 21.15 10.24
CA GLY A 43 11.72 19.84 10.67
C GLY A 43 12.42 19.04 9.57
N GLY A 44 12.57 19.62 8.36
CA GLY A 44 13.32 19.02 7.26
C GLY A 44 12.59 17.89 6.53
N ILE A 45 11.26 17.88 6.58
CA ILE A 45 10.45 16.96 5.82
C ILE A 45 10.21 17.52 4.42
N ILE A 46 10.44 16.67 3.42
CA ILE A 46 10.06 16.97 2.05
C ILE A 46 8.64 16.43 1.83
N HIS A 47 7.69 17.34 1.73
CA HIS A 47 6.31 17.04 1.36
C HIS A 47 6.10 17.22 -0.13
N SER A 48 5.47 16.25 -0.75
CA SER A 48 5.15 16.27 -2.16
C SER A 48 3.69 15.84 -2.36
N LYS A 49 2.86 16.71 -2.92
CA LYS A 49 1.52 16.34 -3.40
C LYS A 49 1.66 15.69 -4.77
N MET A 50 0.99 14.54 -4.95
CA MET A 50 0.99 13.76 -6.18
C MET A 50 -0.45 13.66 -6.69
N GLY A 51 -0.78 14.36 -7.78
CA GLY A 51 -2.11 14.28 -8.38
C GLY A 51 -3.22 15.09 -7.68
N GLN A 52 -4.48 14.87 -8.14
CA GLN A 52 -5.65 15.65 -7.69
C GLN A 52 -6.46 14.97 -6.58
N ASN A 53 -6.20 13.70 -6.28
CA ASN A 53 -7.03 12.87 -5.39
C ASN A 53 -6.49 12.79 -3.95
N GLY A 54 -5.72 13.76 -3.50
CA GLY A 54 -5.12 13.76 -2.17
C GLY A 54 -3.93 12.80 -2.04
N GLU A 55 -3.30 12.43 -3.14
CA GLU A 55 -2.09 11.63 -3.19
C GLU A 55 -0.90 12.47 -2.72
N TYR A 56 -0.02 11.84 -1.94
CA TYR A 56 1.17 12.52 -1.40
C TYR A 56 2.30 11.54 -1.09
N MET A 57 3.48 12.10 -0.93
CA MET A 57 4.68 11.41 -0.51
C MET A 57 5.50 12.32 0.40
N ASN A 58 5.83 11.86 1.58
CA ASN A 58 6.58 12.59 2.60
C ASN A 58 7.88 11.86 2.90
N PHE A 59 8.97 12.59 2.91
CA PHE A 59 10.31 12.07 3.17
C PHE A 59 10.92 12.76 4.37
N ALA A 60 11.53 12.01 5.27
CA ALA A 60 12.29 12.54 6.39
C ALA A 60 13.61 11.79 6.54
N LEU A 61 14.64 12.51 6.98
CA LEU A 61 15.96 11.96 7.31
C LEU A 61 16.24 12.23 8.79
N PRO A 62 15.74 11.38 9.70
CA PRO A 62 15.99 11.57 11.14
C PRO A 62 17.46 11.51 11.49
N MET A 63 18.23 10.62 10.86
CA MET A 63 19.68 10.52 10.98
C MET A 63 20.29 9.94 9.70
N GLU A 64 21.62 10.06 9.56
CA GLU A 64 22.34 9.43 8.48
C GLU A 64 22.15 7.90 8.49
N GLY A 65 21.79 7.33 7.33
CA GLY A 65 21.56 5.91 7.17
C GLY A 65 20.16 5.44 7.58
N ILE A 66 19.31 6.28 8.19
CA ILE A 66 17.90 5.95 8.46
C ILE A 66 17.00 6.99 7.80
N GLU A 67 16.17 6.53 6.88
CA GLU A 67 15.25 7.34 6.10
C GLU A 67 13.81 6.89 6.34
N LEU A 68 12.89 7.84 6.35
CA LEU A 68 11.46 7.59 6.49
C LEU A 68 10.75 8.04 5.23
N LEU A 69 9.84 7.20 4.76
CA LEU A 69 8.94 7.49 3.67
C LEU A 69 7.51 7.19 4.13
N GLU A 70 6.65 8.18 4.10
CA GLU A 70 5.22 8.02 4.38
C GLU A 70 4.45 8.50 3.16
N TYR A 71 3.52 7.68 2.65
CA TYR A 71 2.90 7.96 1.38
C TYR A 71 1.48 7.44 1.26
N TYR A 72 0.74 8.10 0.38
CA TYR A 72 -0.54 7.67 -0.15
C TYR A 72 -0.55 7.97 -1.65
N ILE A 73 -0.58 6.92 -2.46
CA ILE A 73 -0.46 7.01 -3.92
C ILE A 73 -1.67 6.38 -4.61
N GLY A 74 -2.09 6.97 -5.72
CA GLY A 74 -3.03 6.36 -6.65
C GLY A 74 -2.36 5.25 -7.44
N CYS A 75 -2.98 4.11 -7.48
CA CYS A 75 -2.48 2.95 -8.19
C CYS A 75 -3.18 2.85 -9.55
N SER A 76 -2.61 3.49 -10.56
CA SER A 76 -2.93 3.18 -11.94
C SER A 76 -1.79 2.36 -12.52
N ASN A 77 -1.98 1.04 -12.59
CA ASN A 77 -1.08 0.06 -13.21
C ASN A 77 0.41 0.18 -12.83
N SER A 78 1.14 -0.93 -12.86
CA SER A 78 2.54 -1.10 -12.48
C SER A 78 3.42 0.17 -12.60
N ILE A 79 4.16 0.50 -11.55
CA ILE A 79 5.17 1.57 -11.58
C ILE A 79 6.25 1.17 -12.59
N PRO A 80 6.53 2.00 -13.62
CA PRO A 80 7.56 1.69 -14.61
C PRO A 80 8.94 1.56 -13.96
N GLY A 81 9.74 0.59 -14.40
CA GLY A 81 11.15 0.47 -14.00
C GLY A 81 11.42 -0.28 -12.69
N GLN A 82 10.42 -0.88 -12.06
CA GLN A 82 10.61 -1.74 -10.88
C GLN A 82 11.57 -2.92 -11.14
N ASP A 83 11.61 -3.41 -12.38
CA ASP A 83 12.47 -4.52 -12.78
C ASP A 83 13.97 -4.19 -12.82
N LYS A 84 14.33 -2.91 -12.72
CA LYS A 84 15.69 -2.40 -12.91
C LYS A 84 16.29 -1.73 -11.66
N ALA A 85 15.63 -1.86 -10.50
CA ALA A 85 16.19 -1.30 -9.28
C ALA A 85 17.58 -1.87 -9.01
N HIS A 86 18.58 -0.99 -8.86
CA HIS A 86 19.94 -1.43 -8.56
C HIS A 86 19.99 -2.04 -7.15
N ALA A 87 20.63 -3.18 -7.04
CA ALA A 87 20.93 -3.79 -5.76
C ALA A 87 21.79 -2.83 -4.93
N VAL A 88 21.28 -2.41 -3.79
CA VAL A 88 22.05 -1.68 -2.77
C VAL A 88 22.37 -2.69 -1.68
N ALA A 89 23.63 -3.08 -1.57
CA ALA A 89 24.09 -3.96 -0.50
C ALA A 89 23.84 -3.30 0.87
N ASN A 90 23.67 -4.11 1.91
CA ASN A 90 23.51 -3.68 3.30
C ASN A 90 22.34 -2.72 3.57
N MET A 91 21.22 -2.90 2.88
CA MET A 91 20.01 -2.10 3.09
C MET A 91 18.84 -2.96 3.55
N ALA A 92 18.21 -2.56 4.67
CA ALA A 92 16.93 -3.09 5.09
C ALA A 92 15.81 -2.11 4.77
N ILE A 93 14.64 -2.62 4.36
CA ILE A 93 13.41 -1.84 4.23
C ILE A 93 12.36 -2.47 5.14
N ILE A 94 11.84 -1.69 6.06
CA ILE A 94 10.69 -2.04 6.88
C ILE A 94 9.50 -1.33 6.26
N HIS A 95 8.58 -2.10 5.73
CA HIS A 95 7.39 -1.60 5.07
C HIS A 95 6.15 -1.92 5.91
N TYR A 96 5.34 -0.92 6.22
CA TYR A 96 4.07 -1.04 6.93
C TYR A 96 2.93 -0.52 6.06
N CYS A 97 1.93 -1.36 5.79
CA CYS A 97 0.76 -0.97 5.01
C CYS A 97 -0.29 -0.29 5.90
N THR A 98 -0.72 0.90 5.52
CA THR A 98 -1.77 1.66 6.20
C THR A 98 -3.10 1.63 5.44
N LYS A 99 -3.06 1.51 4.10
CA LYS A 99 -4.25 1.52 3.25
C LYS A 99 -4.01 0.77 1.95
N GLY A 100 -5.07 0.15 1.43
CA GLY A 100 -5.01 -0.58 0.17
C GLY A 100 -4.32 -1.94 0.28
N ARG A 101 -4.04 -2.55 -0.86
CA ARG A 101 -3.37 -3.86 -0.95
C ARG A 101 -2.36 -3.87 -2.06
N ALA A 102 -1.28 -4.59 -1.79
CA ALA A 102 -0.25 -4.84 -2.77
C ALA A 102 0.20 -6.30 -2.72
N GLU A 103 0.62 -6.81 -3.85
CA GLU A 103 1.21 -8.13 -4.03
C GLU A 103 2.71 -7.98 -4.20
N ILE A 104 3.47 -8.81 -3.51
CA ILE A 104 4.93 -8.89 -3.59
C ILE A 104 5.31 -10.30 -4.03
N ILE A 105 6.25 -10.43 -4.97
CA ILE A 105 6.84 -11.72 -5.30
C ILE A 105 7.95 -12.01 -4.31
N VAL A 106 7.83 -13.13 -3.59
CA VAL A 106 8.85 -13.57 -2.62
C VAL A 106 9.76 -14.66 -3.22
N GLY A 107 10.97 -14.80 -2.68
CA GLY A 107 12.07 -15.59 -3.24
C GLY A 107 11.75 -17.04 -3.60
N SER A 108 10.74 -17.65 -2.99
CA SER A 108 10.26 -19.00 -3.28
C SER A 108 9.29 -19.10 -4.48
N GLY A 109 9.07 -18.01 -5.23
CA GLY A 109 8.07 -17.96 -6.31
C GLY A 109 6.62 -17.96 -5.79
N ARG A 110 6.44 -17.65 -4.52
CA ARG A 110 5.14 -17.39 -3.90
C ARG A 110 4.80 -15.91 -4.00
N TYR A 111 3.54 -15.58 -3.80
CA TYR A 111 3.01 -14.22 -3.80
C TYR A 111 2.53 -13.88 -2.40
N ALA A 112 3.12 -12.84 -1.83
CA ALA A 112 2.71 -12.29 -0.54
C ALA A 112 1.80 -11.08 -0.74
N TYR A 113 0.87 -10.86 0.19
CA TYR A 113 -0.09 -9.79 0.11
C TYR A 113 0.01 -8.85 1.30
N MET A 114 0.38 -7.61 1.02
CA MET A 114 0.36 -6.52 1.98
C MET A 114 -1.05 -5.94 2.09
N GLN A 115 -1.51 -5.74 3.31
CA GLN A 115 -2.80 -5.10 3.63
C GLN A 115 -2.67 -4.31 4.93
N PRO A 116 -3.63 -3.43 5.29
CA PRO A 116 -3.53 -2.61 6.49
C PRO A 116 -3.24 -3.43 7.75
N GLY A 117 -2.22 -2.99 8.50
CA GLY A 117 -1.75 -3.67 9.71
C GLY A 117 -0.71 -4.77 9.49
N ILE A 118 -0.34 -5.04 8.23
CA ILE A 118 0.76 -5.95 7.88
C ILE A 118 2.06 -5.16 7.76
N MET A 119 3.11 -5.72 8.31
CA MET A 119 4.49 -5.26 8.16
C MET A 119 5.30 -6.29 7.39
N CYS A 120 6.19 -5.80 6.55
CA CYS A 120 7.18 -6.58 5.84
C CYS A 120 8.56 -6.01 6.14
N ILE A 121 9.54 -6.88 6.41
CA ILE A 121 10.95 -6.52 6.49
C ILE A 121 11.67 -7.23 5.36
N GLU A 122 12.35 -6.47 4.55
CA GLU A 122 13.15 -6.94 3.43
C GLU A 122 14.60 -6.55 3.65
N TRP A 123 15.50 -7.51 3.53
CA TRP A 123 16.92 -7.24 3.50
C TRP A 123 17.40 -7.33 2.05
N LYS A 124 17.73 -6.19 1.41
CA LYS A 124 18.01 -6.17 -0.02
C LYS A 124 19.41 -6.69 -0.32
N GLN A 125 19.45 -7.74 -1.15
CA GLN A 125 20.64 -8.19 -1.84
C GLN A 125 20.51 -8.07 -3.37
N GLU A 126 19.29 -8.03 -3.89
CA GLU A 126 18.97 -7.88 -5.31
C GLU A 126 17.79 -6.93 -5.54
N ALA A 127 17.61 -6.49 -6.77
CA ALA A 127 16.49 -5.64 -7.16
C ALA A 127 15.15 -6.35 -6.94
N GLN A 128 14.22 -5.64 -6.32
CA GLN A 128 12.85 -6.11 -6.07
C GLN A 128 12.14 -6.42 -7.39
N LYS A 129 11.57 -7.62 -7.49
CA LYS A 129 10.76 -8.05 -8.64
C LYS A 129 9.29 -7.80 -8.30
N ASP A 130 8.62 -7.00 -9.13
CA ASP A 130 7.16 -6.84 -9.21
C ASP A 130 6.40 -6.56 -7.89
N PHE A 131 6.08 -5.29 -7.69
CA PHE A 131 5.11 -4.82 -6.72
C PHE A 131 3.80 -4.49 -7.48
N ASN A 132 2.75 -5.29 -7.28
CA ASN A 132 1.47 -5.11 -7.96
C ASN A 132 0.42 -4.58 -6.99
N PHE A 133 -0.22 -3.47 -7.32
CA PHE A 133 -1.31 -2.92 -6.53
C PHE A 133 -2.66 -3.52 -6.96
N TYR A 134 -3.50 -3.85 -6.00
CA TYR A 134 -4.84 -4.39 -6.22
C TYR A 134 -5.94 -3.35 -6.07
N ASP A 135 -5.73 -2.37 -5.21
CA ASP A 135 -6.69 -1.28 -4.97
C ASP A 135 -6.33 -0.05 -5.80
N LYS A 136 -7.30 0.85 -6.01
CA LYS A 136 -7.10 2.12 -6.75
C LYS A 136 -6.13 3.08 -6.05
N ALA A 137 -5.83 2.83 -4.78
CA ALA A 137 -4.88 3.60 -4.01
C ALA A 137 -4.19 2.72 -2.96
N TYR A 138 -2.94 3.04 -2.66
CA TYR A 138 -2.13 2.37 -1.68
C TYR A 138 -1.43 3.38 -0.78
N GLY A 139 -1.39 3.09 0.51
CA GLY A 139 -0.73 3.94 1.50
C GLY A 139 0.12 3.10 2.44
N GLY A 140 1.24 3.64 2.82
CA GLY A 140 2.16 2.95 3.68
C GLY A 140 3.21 3.87 4.29
N MET A 141 4.00 3.26 5.13
CA MET A 141 5.19 3.87 5.72
C MET A 141 6.37 2.92 5.52
N GLU A 142 7.49 3.46 5.12
CA GLU A 142 8.75 2.73 5.01
C GLU A 142 9.80 3.34 5.93
N ILE A 143 10.58 2.47 6.57
CA ILE A 143 11.82 2.82 7.24
C ILE A 143 12.92 2.15 6.43
N ILE A 144 13.78 2.95 5.82
CA ILE A 144 14.90 2.48 5.03
C ILE A 144 16.17 2.64 5.86
N ILE A 145 16.83 1.53 6.12
CA ILE A 145 18.06 1.47 6.92
C ILE A 145 19.19 1.07 5.99
N SER A 146 20.16 1.97 5.81
CA SER A 146 21.34 1.76 4.98
C SER A 146 22.57 1.71 5.88
N LEU A 147 23.04 0.51 6.20
CA LEU A 147 24.13 0.31 7.16
C LEU A 147 25.43 1.02 6.74
N ASP A 148 25.71 1.08 5.46
CA ASP A 148 26.93 1.74 4.92
C ASP A 148 26.97 3.26 5.19
N TYR A 149 25.84 3.87 5.54
CA TYR A 149 25.73 5.29 5.85
C TYR A 149 25.59 5.59 7.35
N ILE A 150 25.43 4.56 8.19
CA ILE A 150 25.45 4.74 9.65
C ILE A 150 26.89 4.84 10.11
N SER A 151 27.27 5.98 10.69
CA SER A 151 28.60 6.14 11.26
C SER A 151 28.81 5.20 12.44
N ARG A 152 30.08 4.90 12.78
CA ARG A 152 30.39 4.09 13.94
C ARG A 152 29.84 4.70 15.24
N GLU A 153 29.90 6.03 15.37
CA GLU A 153 29.36 6.75 16.53
C GLU A 153 27.85 6.62 16.64
N ASP A 154 27.15 6.75 15.53
CA ASP A 154 25.69 6.57 15.47
C ASP A 154 25.29 5.11 15.74
N GLY A 155 26.04 4.15 15.23
CA GLY A 155 25.85 2.72 15.52
C GLY A 155 26.04 2.39 17.00
N ASP A 156 27.08 2.94 17.63
CA ASP A 156 27.31 2.80 19.06
C ASP A 156 26.22 3.49 19.90
N MET A 157 25.67 4.61 19.40
CA MET A 157 24.51 5.27 20.03
C MET A 157 23.26 4.40 19.93
N LEU A 158 22.93 3.89 18.75
CA LEU A 158 21.78 3.02 18.54
C LEU A 158 21.85 1.79 19.44
N LYS A 159 23.03 1.15 19.54
CA LYS A 159 23.25 -0.02 20.41
C LYS A 159 23.01 0.31 21.87
N ARG A 160 23.46 1.47 22.38
CA ARG A 160 23.18 1.93 23.74
C ARG A 160 21.70 2.19 23.98
N LEU A 161 20.95 2.51 22.94
CA LEU A 161 19.49 2.69 22.98
C LEU A 161 18.69 1.39 22.72
N GLY A 162 19.38 0.25 22.71
CA GLY A 162 18.76 -1.07 22.59
C GLY A 162 18.49 -1.50 21.13
N ILE A 163 19.14 -0.86 20.15
CA ILE A 163 19.02 -1.24 18.74
C ILE A 163 20.37 -1.74 18.25
N ASP A 164 20.53 -3.06 18.20
CA ASP A 164 21.70 -3.68 17.59
C ASP A 164 21.41 -4.03 16.13
N MET A 165 22.09 -3.36 15.20
CA MET A 165 21.86 -3.55 13.76
C MET A 165 22.36 -4.92 13.27
N GLU A 166 23.33 -5.53 13.92
CA GLU A 166 23.78 -6.89 13.59
C GLU A 166 22.76 -7.92 14.04
N GLU A 167 22.27 -7.82 15.29
CA GLU A 167 21.17 -8.67 15.79
C GLU A 167 19.90 -8.47 14.95
N PHE A 168 19.59 -7.23 14.55
CA PHE A 168 18.47 -6.94 13.66
C PHE A 168 18.63 -7.65 12.31
N ARG A 169 19.83 -7.62 11.75
CA ARG A 169 20.14 -8.33 10.52
C ARG A 169 19.96 -9.84 10.69
N GLU A 170 20.58 -10.44 11.70
CA GLU A 170 20.48 -11.87 11.96
C GLU A 170 19.04 -12.35 12.18
N ALA A 171 18.18 -11.51 12.79
CA ALA A 171 16.78 -11.81 13.02
C ALA A 171 15.93 -11.82 11.75
N TYR A 172 16.22 -10.92 10.80
CA TYR A 172 15.34 -10.63 9.67
C TYR A 172 15.95 -10.90 8.28
N ASP A 173 17.27 -11.10 8.15
CA ASP A 173 17.94 -11.51 6.90
C ASP A 173 17.87 -13.03 6.77
N LYS A 174 16.80 -13.55 6.23
CA LYS A 174 16.59 -14.99 6.04
C LYS A 174 16.52 -15.34 4.55
N ASP A 175 17.63 -15.86 4.02
CA ASP A 175 17.72 -16.56 2.73
C ASP A 175 16.98 -15.90 1.54
N ASN A 176 17.13 -14.59 1.36
CA ASN A 176 16.44 -13.82 0.30
C ASN A 176 14.90 -13.85 0.38
N ASP A 177 14.33 -14.13 1.55
CA ASP A 177 12.88 -14.12 1.74
C ASP A 177 12.46 -12.92 2.62
N TYR A 178 11.22 -12.49 2.45
CA TYR A 178 10.63 -11.42 3.24
C TYR A 178 10.17 -11.93 4.59
N TYR A 179 10.43 -11.15 5.62
CA TYR A 179 9.77 -11.33 6.90
C TYR A 179 8.44 -10.60 6.90
N ILE A 180 7.32 -11.32 6.87
CA ILE A 180 5.97 -10.74 6.78
C ILE A 180 5.14 -11.18 7.97
N GLY A 181 4.52 -10.21 8.65
CA GLY A 181 3.70 -10.50 9.81
C GLY A 181 2.68 -9.42 10.14
N THR A 182 1.73 -9.78 11.00
CA THR A 182 0.75 -8.86 11.56
C THR A 182 1.39 -8.08 12.71
N CYS A 183 1.28 -6.75 12.65
CA CYS A 183 1.70 -5.90 13.75
C CYS A 183 0.77 -6.06 14.97
N SER A 184 1.37 -6.07 16.17
CA SER A 184 0.65 -5.87 17.41
C SER A 184 -0.05 -4.51 17.43
N GLU A 185 -1.03 -4.30 18.32
CA GLU A 185 -1.65 -2.99 18.48
C GLU A 185 -0.61 -1.91 18.82
N LYS A 186 0.37 -2.23 19.66
CA LYS A 186 1.42 -1.28 20.04
C LYS A 186 2.31 -0.88 18.85
N LEU A 187 2.65 -1.83 17.99
CA LEU A 187 3.40 -1.53 16.77
C LEU A 187 2.58 -0.69 15.79
N ARG A 188 1.30 -1.02 15.61
CA ARG A 188 0.40 -0.23 14.75
C ARG A 188 0.31 1.21 15.22
N TYR A 189 0.08 1.44 16.52
CA TYR A 189 0.07 2.78 17.09
C TYR A 189 1.38 3.53 16.90
N ALA A 190 2.52 2.85 17.03
CA ALA A 190 3.82 3.47 16.84
C ALA A 190 4.06 3.89 15.37
N PHE A 191 3.64 3.07 14.40
CA PHE A 191 3.67 3.43 12.98
C PHE A 191 2.72 4.59 12.66
N GLU A 192 1.50 4.54 13.19
CA GLU A 192 0.48 5.57 12.95
C GLU A 192 0.88 6.92 13.57
N ASP A 193 1.47 6.91 14.78
CA ASP A 193 1.97 8.09 15.46
C ASP A 193 3.12 8.74 14.67
N LEU A 194 4.14 7.96 14.30
CA LEU A 194 5.25 8.46 13.50
C LEU A 194 4.79 8.95 12.12
N GLY A 195 3.93 8.20 11.43
CA GLY A 195 3.34 8.61 10.16
C GLY A 195 2.50 9.88 10.27
N GLY A 196 1.74 10.04 11.36
CA GLY A 196 1.00 11.26 11.68
C GLY A 196 1.91 12.46 11.84
N MET A 197 2.97 12.32 12.63
CA MET A 197 4.00 13.37 12.79
C MET A 197 4.60 13.80 11.46
N ILE A 198 4.91 12.85 10.57
CA ILE A 198 5.50 13.14 9.26
C ILE A 198 4.49 13.89 8.38
N ARG A 199 3.21 13.48 8.37
CA ARG A 199 2.15 14.17 7.62
C ARG A 199 1.91 15.60 8.08
N GLU A 200 1.91 15.83 9.38
CA GLU A 200 1.74 17.16 9.96
C GLU A 200 2.94 18.08 9.69
N GLY A 201 4.15 17.49 9.63
CA GLY A 201 5.37 18.20 9.30
C GLY A 201 5.78 19.31 10.26
N THR A 202 5.22 19.32 11.48
CA THR A 202 5.42 20.39 12.47
C THR A 202 6.42 20.03 13.57
N ALA A 203 6.77 18.76 13.71
CA ALA A 203 7.70 18.28 14.71
C ALA A 203 9.15 18.65 14.35
N ARG A 204 10.02 18.73 15.37
CA ARG A 204 11.45 18.93 15.15
C ARG A 204 12.10 17.61 14.67
N LYS A 205 13.23 17.69 13.99
CA LYS A 205 14.01 16.54 13.49
C LYS A 205 14.31 15.51 14.60
N GLU A 206 14.62 15.99 15.80
CA GLU A 206 14.93 15.15 16.95
C GLU A 206 13.73 14.29 17.38
N ASN A 207 12.52 14.79 17.24
CA ASN A 207 11.29 14.05 17.57
C ASN A 207 11.10 12.88 16.61
N TYR A 208 11.38 13.05 15.31
CA TYR A 208 11.34 11.96 14.33
C TYR A 208 12.38 10.89 14.66
N LEU A 209 13.57 11.30 15.06
CA LEU A 209 14.64 10.38 15.47
C LEU A 209 14.20 9.55 16.69
N VAL A 210 13.71 10.20 17.73
CA VAL A 210 13.26 9.51 18.96
C VAL A 210 12.12 8.53 18.68
N SER A 211 11.12 8.94 17.89
CA SER A 211 10.00 8.06 17.53
C SER A 211 10.45 6.90 16.65
N THR A 212 11.40 7.13 15.75
CA THR A 212 11.98 6.07 14.90
C THR A 212 12.75 5.05 15.75
N ILE A 213 13.58 5.51 16.68
CA ILE A 213 14.32 4.65 17.63
C ILE A 213 13.35 3.80 18.47
N ASN A 214 12.30 4.44 19.02
CA ASN A 214 11.28 3.73 19.78
C ASN A 214 10.56 2.66 18.95
N LEU A 215 10.25 2.96 17.69
CA LEU A 215 9.61 2.01 16.77
C LEU A 215 10.54 0.84 16.44
N LEU A 216 11.81 1.09 16.11
CA LEU A 216 12.80 0.05 15.83
C LEU A 216 13.02 -0.86 17.05
N ASN A 217 13.13 -0.28 18.25
CA ASN A 217 13.24 -1.06 19.49
C ASN A 217 12.01 -1.96 19.70
N LYS A 218 10.80 -1.45 19.44
CA LYS A 218 9.58 -2.27 19.49
C LYS A 218 9.60 -3.41 18.48
N ILE A 219 10.07 -3.17 17.26
CA ILE A 219 10.19 -4.21 16.23
C ILE A 219 11.12 -5.32 16.67
N GLN A 220 12.25 -5.00 17.32
CA GLN A 220 13.19 -6.00 17.84
C GLN A 220 12.66 -6.78 19.04
N THR A 221 11.87 -6.15 19.91
CA THR A 221 11.46 -6.73 21.21
C THR A 221 10.09 -7.37 21.21
N GLU A 222 9.20 -7.00 20.28
CA GLU A 222 7.87 -7.58 20.20
C GLU A 222 7.83 -8.81 19.28
N GLU A 223 7.15 -9.87 19.74
CA GLU A 223 6.82 -11.00 18.88
C GLU A 223 5.87 -10.54 17.77
N ILE A 224 6.41 -10.35 16.58
CA ILE A 224 5.61 -10.18 15.37
C ILE A 224 5.06 -11.57 15.02
N LYS A 225 3.73 -11.69 15.00
CA LYS A 225 3.09 -12.95 14.63
C LYS A 225 3.34 -13.24 13.16
N VAL A 226 4.45 -13.91 12.88
CA VAL A 226 4.73 -14.46 11.56
C VAL A 226 3.73 -15.55 11.27
N SER A 227 2.94 -15.36 10.24
CA SER A 227 2.03 -16.39 9.77
C SER A 227 2.57 -16.99 8.49
N ASP A 228 3.21 -18.15 8.61
CA ASP A 228 3.83 -18.89 7.50
C ASP A 228 2.89 -19.21 6.32
N ARG A 229 1.60 -19.02 6.44
CA ARG A 229 0.62 -19.39 5.40
C ARG A 229 -0.53 -18.41 5.18
N GLN A 230 -0.65 -17.38 5.98
CA GLN A 230 -1.88 -16.56 6.00
C GLN A 230 -1.89 -15.46 4.93
N TYR A 231 -0.71 -15.14 4.36
CA TYR A 231 -0.55 -14.03 3.42
C TYR A 231 0.11 -14.43 2.10
N TYR A 232 0.21 -15.75 1.83
CA TYR A 232 0.91 -16.25 0.64
C TYR A 232 -0.01 -17.07 -0.25
N LEU A 233 0.09 -16.85 -1.55
CA LEU A 233 -0.49 -17.70 -2.57
C LEU A 233 0.61 -18.29 -3.46
N THR A 234 0.39 -19.55 -3.89
CA THR A 234 1.18 -20.13 -4.96
C THR A 234 0.82 -19.51 -6.32
N LYS A 235 1.65 -19.67 -7.33
CA LYS A 235 1.37 -19.21 -8.70
C LYS A 235 0.02 -19.71 -9.23
N GLY A 236 -0.34 -20.98 -8.94
CA GLY A 236 -1.63 -21.55 -9.33
C GLY A 236 -2.81 -20.91 -8.61
N GLN A 237 -2.71 -20.73 -7.28
CA GLN A 237 -3.75 -20.07 -6.49
C GLN A 237 -3.95 -18.62 -6.91
N ARG A 238 -2.84 -17.87 -7.12
CA ARG A 238 -2.87 -16.52 -7.64
C ARG A 238 -3.60 -16.42 -8.99
N LYS A 239 -3.30 -17.32 -9.92
CA LYS A 239 -3.98 -17.36 -11.23
C LYS A 239 -5.49 -17.52 -11.05
N ILE A 240 -5.90 -18.46 -10.21
CA ILE A 240 -7.33 -18.73 -9.94
C ILE A 240 -8.02 -17.51 -9.36
N VAL A 241 -7.45 -16.84 -8.35
CA VAL A 241 -8.10 -15.67 -7.74
C VAL A 241 -8.17 -14.49 -8.68
N ARG A 242 -7.19 -14.30 -9.58
CA ARG A 242 -7.25 -13.29 -10.64
C ARG A 242 -8.35 -13.57 -11.63
N GLU A 243 -8.45 -14.80 -12.12
CA GLU A 243 -9.55 -15.18 -13.02
C GLU A 243 -10.93 -14.98 -12.38
N ILE A 244 -11.08 -15.30 -11.08
CA ILE A 244 -12.33 -15.06 -10.36
C ILE A 244 -12.61 -13.55 -10.23
N HIS A 245 -11.58 -12.76 -9.93
CA HIS A 245 -11.72 -11.31 -9.86
C HIS A 245 -12.16 -10.72 -11.20
N ASP A 246 -11.49 -11.10 -12.28
CA ASP A 246 -11.83 -10.62 -13.63
C ASP A 246 -13.27 -11.00 -14.01
N MET A 247 -13.68 -12.23 -13.69
CA MET A 247 -15.09 -12.65 -13.84
C MET A 247 -16.05 -11.76 -13.03
N CYS A 248 -15.70 -11.37 -11.81
CA CYS A 248 -16.53 -10.48 -11.00
C CYS A 248 -16.66 -9.08 -11.61
N GLU A 249 -15.61 -8.56 -12.22
CA GLU A 249 -15.61 -7.22 -12.86
C GLU A 249 -16.33 -7.24 -14.21
N GLU A 250 -16.12 -8.29 -15.02
CA GLU A 250 -16.71 -8.42 -16.34
C GLU A 250 -18.20 -8.77 -16.31
N HIS A 251 -18.65 -9.47 -15.27
CA HIS A 251 -20.02 -10.01 -15.15
C HIS A 251 -20.77 -9.45 -13.93
N ILE A 252 -20.63 -8.14 -13.66
CA ILE A 252 -21.24 -7.47 -12.49
C ILE A 252 -22.76 -7.74 -12.38
N GLY A 253 -23.48 -7.77 -13.50
CA GLY A 253 -24.92 -8.02 -13.56
C GLY A 253 -25.33 -9.48 -13.42
N GLU A 254 -24.42 -10.41 -13.47
CA GLU A 254 -24.68 -11.85 -13.48
C GLU A 254 -24.41 -12.49 -12.12
N ASP A 255 -25.11 -13.57 -11.79
CA ASP A 255 -24.84 -14.30 -10.54
C ASP A 255 -23.76 -15.36 -10.79
N ILE A 256 -22.59 -15.13 -10.21
CA ILE A 256 -21.52 -16.13 -10.12
C ILE A 256 -21.76 -16.97 -8.88
N THR A 257 -22.15 -18.22 -9.08
CA THR A 257 -22.42 -19.13 -7.97
C THR A 257 -21.15 -19.84 -7.50
N MET A 258 -21.06 -20.10 -6.19
CA MET A 258 -19.92 -20.84 -5.64
C MET A 258 -19.81 -22.26 -6.24
N GLY A 259 -20.95 -22.92 -6.52
CA GLY A 259 -20.94 -24.24 -7.13
C GLY A 259 -20.34 -24.29 -8.54
N GLU A 260 -20.54 -23.25 -9.34
CA GLU A 260 -19.91 -23.11 -10.65
C GLU A 260 -18.39 -22.93 -10.52
N LEU A 261 -17.94 -22.11 -9.56
CA LEU A 261 -16.51 -21.92 -9.28
C LEU A 261 -15.86 -23.21 -8.78
N GLU A 262 -16.50 -23.93 -7.87
CA GLU A 262 -16.03 -25.23 -7.38
C GLU A 262 -15.88 -26.24 -8.53
N LYS A 263 -16.87 -26.30 -9.41
CA LYS A 263 -16.85 -27.19 -10.58
C LYS A 263 -15.75 -26.79 -11.58
N LYS A 264 -15.57 -25.47 -11.81
CA LYS A 264 -14.58 -24.94 -12.76
C LYS A 264 -13.15 -25.22 -12.30
N TYR A 265 -12.86 -25.02 -11.01
CA TYR A 265 -11.48 -25.07 -10.49
C TYR A 265 -11.15 -26.37 -9.76
N GLY A 266 -12.13 -27.21 -9.44
CA GLY A 266 -11.92 -28.43 -8.65
C GLY A 266 -11.47 -28.18 -7.22
N ILE A 267 -11.82 -27.01 -6.66
CA ILE A 267 -11.41 -26.54 -5.33
C ILE A 267 -12.66 -26.15 -4.54
N SER A 268 -12.68 -26.51 -3.25
CA SER A 268 -13.83 -26.19 -2.38
C SER A 268 -14.04 -24.67 -2.26
N GLY A 269 -15.29 -24.23 -2.16
CA GLY A 269 -15.65 -22.81 -1.99
C GLY A 269 -15.03 -22.17 -0.76
N VAL A 270 -14.80 -22.94 0.30
CA VAL A 270 -14.08 -22.49 1.50
C VAL A 270 -12.64 -22.11 1.13
N SER A 271 -11.95 -22.97 0.36
CA SER A 271 -10.56 -22.68 -0.08
C SER A 271 -10.50 -21.54 -1.08
N LEU A 272 -11.45 -21.49 -2.04
CA LEU A 272 -11.55 -20.38 -2.99
C LEU A 272 -11.75 -19.04 -2.28
N ASN A 273 -12.69 -18.96 -1.33
CA ASN A 273 -12.88 -17.76 -0.53
C ASN A 273 -11.62 -17.40 0.27
N LYS A 274 -10.94 -18.38 0.89
CA LYS A 274 -9.71 -18.12 1.64
C LYS A 274 -8.62 -17.53 0.74
N TYR A 275 -8.41 -18.08 -0.46
CA TYR A 275 -7.42 -17.54 -1.41
C TYR A 275 -7.82 -16.13 -1.88
N PHE A 276 -9.10 -15.93 -2.15
CA PHE A 276 -9.62 -14.64 -2.57
C PHE A 276 -9.51 -13.58 -1.47
N GLU A 277 -9.77 -13.95 -0.21
CA GLU A 277 -9.59 -13.07 0.96
C GLU A 277 -8.12 -12.68 1.16
N ILE A 278 -7.18 -13.57 0.91
CA ILE A 278 -5.75 -13.26 0.97
C ILE A 278 -5.42 -12.14 -0.03
N ALA A 279 -5.88 -12.26 -1.28
CA ALA A 279 -5.57 -11.29 -2.34
C ALA A 279 -6.40 -10.02 -2.25
N TYR A 280 -7.72 -10.15 -2.01
CA TYR A 280 -8.68 -9.05 -2.12
C TYR A 280 -9.33 -8.64 -0.80
N GLY A 281 -9.02 -9.30 0.34
CA GLY A 281 -9.44 -8.97 1.71
C GLY A 281 -10.93 -9.12 2.01
N SER A 282 -11.65 -9.79 1.13
CA SER A 282 -13.07 -10.09 1.32
C SER A 282 -13.44 -11.40 0.63
N THR A 283 -14.54 -11.99 1.02
CA THR A 283 -15.09 -13.14 0.28
C THR A 283 -15.52 -12.73 -1.12
N ILE A 284 -15.53 -13.68 -2.06
CA ILE A 284 -15.98 -13.49 -3.45
C ILE A 284 -17.37 -12.83 -3.49
N LYS A 285 -18.31 -13.31 -2.68
CA LYS A 285 -19.67 -12.78 -2.60
C LYS A 285 -19.70 -11.32 -2.13
N ARG A 286 -18.90 -10.99 -1.12
CA ARG A 286 -18.83 -9.63 -0.59
C ARG A 286 -18.18 -8.69 -1.59
N TYR A 287 -17.11 -9.11 -2.24
CA TYR A 287 -16.44 -8.37 -3.30
C TYR A 287 -17.43 -8.03 -4.43
N MET A 288 -18.15 -9.04 -4.95
CA MET A 288 -19.16 -8.85 -5.98
C MET A 288 -20.26 -7.84 -5.55
N GLN A 289 -20.74 -7.94 -4.30
CA GLN A 289 -21.72 -6.99 -3.78
C GLN A 289 -21.16 -5.56 -3.73
N GLU A 290 -19.90 -5.39 -3.35
CA GLU A 290 -19.25 -4.08 -3.30
C GLU A 290 -19.02 -3.51 -4.70
N ALA A 291 -18.60 -4.32 -5.67
CA ALA A 291 -18.45 -3.93 -7.07
C ALA A 291 -19.78 -3.48 -7.68
N ARG A 292 -20.86 -4.26 -7.49
CA ARG A 292 -22.23 -3.90 -7.90
C ARG A 292 -22.67 -2.54 -7.36
N MET A 293 -22.38 -2.27 -6.10
CA MET A 293 -22.76 -0.99 -5.48
C MET A 293 -21.91 0.17 -6.00
N GLN A 294 -20.65 -0.04 -6.32
CA GLN A 294 -19.78 0.99 -6.91
C GLN A 294 -20.23 1.34 -8.33
N GLU A 295 -20.49 0.33 -9.15
CA GLU A 295 -21.02 0.53 -10.50
C GLU A 295 -22.37 1.27 -10.49
N ALA A 296 -23.29 0.87 -9.59
CA ALA A 296 -24.57 1.55 -9.43
C ALA A 296 -24.40 3.01 -9.00
N ALA A 297 -23.45 3.33 -8.15
CA ALA A 297 -23.16 4.71 -7.73
C ALA A 297 -22.65 5.57 -8.90
N GLY A 298 -21.77 5.01 -9.73
CA GLY A 298 -21.32 5.65 -10.99
C GLY A 298 -22.51 5.92 -11.93
N LEU A 299 -23.31 4.90 -12.21
CA LEU A 299 -24.50 5.06 -13.09
C LEU A 299 -25.53 6.05 -12.55
N LEU A 300 -25.70 6.14 -11.23
CA LEU A 300 -26.59 7.14 -10.61
C LEU A 300 -26.05 8.56 -10.73
N ALA A 301 -24.75 8.75 -10.67
CA ALA A 301 -24.09 10.05 -10.75
C ALA A 301 -23.99 10.55 -12.22
N GLU A 302 -23.78 9.64 -13.17
CA GLU A 302 -23.40 9.99 -14.54
C GLU A 302 -24.56 9.84 -15.54
N THR A 303 -25.66 9.19 -15.17
CA THR A 303 -26.76 8.89 -16.10
C THR A 303 -28.15 9.23 -15.53
N ASN A 304 -29.11 9.44 -16.45
CA ASN A 304 -30.52 9.63 -16.12
C ASN A 304 -31.33 8.31 -16.14
N ARG A 305 -30.68 7.14 -16.15
CA ARG A 305 -31.34 5.84 -16.11
C ARG A 305 -32.22 5.71 -14.87
N SER A 306 -33.35 5.01 -14.97
CA SER A 306 -34.20 4.79 -13.78
C SER A 306 -33.47 3.97 -12.71
N VAL A 307 -33.82 4.18 -11.44
CA VAL A 307 -33.25 3.39 -10.33
C VAL A 307 -33.54 1.90 -10.50
N ALA A 308 -34.68 1.55 -11.10
CA ALA A 308 -35.06 0.17 -11.39
C ALA A 308 -34.15 -0.43 -12.47
N ASP A 309 -33.87 0.30 -13.56
CA ASP A 309 -32.98 -0.17 -14.63
C ASP A 309 -31.55 -0.33 -14.13
N ILE A 310 -31.07 0.59 -13.28
CA ILE A 310 -29.74 0.48 -12.66
C ILE A 310 -29.69 -0.74 -11.73
N ALA A 311 -30.70 -0.92 -10.89
CA ALA A 311 -30.76 -2.09 -10.01
C ALA A 311 -30.68 -3.40 -10.81
N LEU A 312 -31.44 -3.50 -11.91
CA LEU A 312 -31.44 -4.68 -12.77
C LEU A 312 -30.08 -4.87 -13.46
N SER A 313 -29.48 -3.79 -14.00
CA SER A 313 -28.17 -3.88 -14.67
C SER A 313 -27.00 -4.30 -13.77
N VAL A 314 -27.11 -4.07 -12.48
CA VAL A 314 -26.11 -4.53 -11.49
C VAL A 314 -26.53 -5.81 -10.75
N GLY A 315 -27.46 -6.58 -11.33
CA GLY A 315 -27.82 -7.92 -10.87
C GLY A 315 -28.77 -7.98 -9.65
N TYR A 316 -29.61 -6.95 -9.46
CA TYR A 316 -30.69 -6.98 -8.44
C TYR A 316 -32.06 -7.12 -9.09
N GLU A 317 -32.73 -8.25 -8.87
CA GLU A 317 -34.10 -8.47 -9.33
C GLU A 317 -35.12 -7.56 -8.63
N SER A 318 -34.79 -7.02 -7.45
CA SER A 318 -35.66 -6.20 -6.63
C SER A 318 -35.05 -4.85 -6.32
N GLN A 319 -35.72 -3.78 -6.80
CA GLN A 319 -35.34 -2.40 -6.49
C GLN A 319 -35.33 -2.13 -4.98
N SER A 320 -36.21 -2.77 -4.20
CA SER A 320 -36.26 -2.63 -2.75
C SER A 320 -35.02 -3.23 -2.08
N LYS A 321 -34.60 -4.46 -2.48
CA LYS A 321 -33.36 -5.07 -1.98
C LYS A 321 -32.15 -4.21 -2.35
N PHE A 322 -32.07 -3.75 -3.59
CA PHE A 322 -31.04 -2.84 -4.08
C PHE A 322 -30.99 -1.57 -3.22
N GLY A 323 -32.12 -0.88 -3.04
CA GLY A 323 -32.20 0.38 -2.30
C GLY A 323 -31.72 0.23 -0.84
N ASN A 324 -32.06 -0.90 -0.18
CA ASN A 324 -31.61 -1.18 1.18
C ASN A 324 -30.09 -1.40 1.27
N VAL A 325 -29.52 -2.17 0.34
CA VAL A 325 -28.08 -2.42 0.29
C VAL A 325 -27.31 -1.14 -0.03
N PHE A 326 -27.81 -0.37 -1.00
CA PHE A 326 -27.22 0.90 -1.42
C PHE A 326 -27.23 1.93 -0.26
N LYS A 327 -28.37 2.11 0.42
CA LYS A 327 -28.48 3.00 1.58
C LYS A 327 -27.54 2.62 2.71
N ARG A 328 -27.39 1.32 2.97
CA ARG A 328 -26.45 0.83 4.00
C ARG A 328 -25.00 1.18 3.68
N LYS A 329 -24.60 1.16 2.38
CA LYS A 329 -23.24 1.47 1.95
C LYS A 329 -22.97 2.98 1.89
N TYR A 330 -23.90 3.75 1.33
CA TYR A 330 -23.69 5.17 1.03
C TYR A 330 -24.43 6.12 1.98
N SER A 331 -25.15 5.60 2.98
CA SER A 331 -25.95 6.36 3.93
C SER A 331 -27.12 7.17 3.31
N HIS A 332 -27.32 7.06 2.01
CA HIS A 332 -28.35 7.72 1.21
C HIS A 332 -29.10 6.71 0.35
N THR A 333 -30.37 6.97 0.10
CA THR A 333 -31.11 6.22 -0.92
C THR A 333 -30.55 6.51 -2.32
N PRO A 334 -30.73 5.62 -3.30
CA PRO A 334 -30.26 5.88 -4.69
C PRO A 334 -30.72 7.22 -5.26
N LEU A 335 -31.96 7.65 -4.99
CA LEU A 335 -32.47 8.94 -5.44
C LEU A 335 -31.84 10.13 -4.72
N GLU A 336 -31.64 10.04 -3.43
CA GLU A 336 -30.93 11.06 -2.65
C GLU A 336 -29.50 11.20 -3.13
N TYR A 337 -28.79 10.08 -3.33
CA TYR A 337 -27.42 10.01 -3.84
C TYR A 337 -27.31 10.70 -5.22
N ARG A 338 -28.23 10.41 -6.14
CA ARG A 338 -28.32 11.07 -7.44
C ARG A 338 -28.46 12.58 -7.31
N ARG A 339 -29.38 13.08 -6.47
CA ARG A 339 -29.60 14.52 -6.29
C ARG A 339 -28.35 15.24 -5.76
N LEU A 340 -27.65 14.63 -4.81
CA LEU A 340 -26.44 15.20 -4.22
C LEU A 340 -25.26 15.27 -5.21
N ASN A 341 -25.21 14.38 -6.20
CA ASN A 341 -24.12 14.38 -7.19
C ASN A 341 -24.45 15.20 -8.44
N LEU A 342 -25.71 15.31 -8.87
CA LEU A 342 -26.11 16.19 -9.95
C LEU A 342 -25.92 17.67 -9.61
N SER A 343 -26.15 18.07 -8.35
CA SER A 343 -25.92 19.46 -7.91
C SER A 343 -24.45 19.90 -7.87
N LYS A 344 -23.51 18.95 -7.92
CA LYS A 344 -22.05 19.23 -7.97
C LYS A 344 -21.49 19.39 -9.39
N THR A 345 -22.27 19.05 -10.40
CA THR A 345 -21.84 19.12 -11.82
C THR A 345 -22.28 20.43 -12.47
N GLU A 346 -23.11 21.24 -11.78
CA GLU A 346 -23.63 22.53 -12.26
C GLU A 346 -22.90 23.75 -11.64
N GLU A 347 -21.93 23.54 -10.75
CA GLU A 347 -20.97 24.54 -10.24
C GLU A 347 -19.59 24.39 -10.92
#